data_4ec166b861c1b695cda083cde8d807f2
#
_entry.id   4ec166b861c1b695cda083cde8d807f2
#
_cell.length_a   1.000
_cell.length_b   1.000
_cell.length_c   1.000
_cell.angle_alpha   90.00
_cell.angle_beta   90.00
_cell.angle_gamma   90.00
#
_symmetry.space_group_name_H-M   'P 1'
#
loop_
_entity.id
_entity.type
_entity.pdbx_description
1 polymer ?
#
loop_
_entity_poly.entity_id
_entity_poly.type
_entity_poly.pdbx_seq_one_letter_code
_entity_poly.pdbx_strand_id
1 'polypeptide(L)'
;MSLPRNPQKPLLSAENWTTAAPAHHVTLLTKDGCHLCADARTVVRAACQDTGSEFSEVDITTDAALLRDYANFIPVVFVDGIPWDQLRIDERRLRDVLS
;
A
#
# COMPACT_ATOMS: atom_id res chain seq x y z
N MET A 1 22.55 9.49 30.50
CA MET A 1 22.44 9.84 29.73
C MET A 1 22.60 9.90 29.27
N SER A 2 22.34 9.45 29.59
CA SER A 2 22.09 9.62 28.85
C SER A 2 22.05 9.54 28.39
N LEU A 3 21.49 9.19 28.33
CA LEU A 3 21.15 9.27 27.52
C LEU A 3 21.16 9.13 27.00
N PRO A 4 20.88 8.87 27.17
CA PRO A 4 20.59 8.87 26.37
C PRO A 4 20.51 8.63 25.96
N ARG A 5 20.10 8.31 25.94
CA ARG A 5 19.72 8.35 25.26
C ARG A 5 19.50 8.51 24.61
N ASN A 6 19.25 8.05 25.09
CA ASN A 6 18.93 8.36 24.33
C ASN A 6 18.85 8.60 23.94
N PRO A 7 18.26 8.58 24.20
CA PRO A 7 17.97 9.01 23.57
C PRO A 7 17.96 9.10 23.04
N GLN A 8 17.37 8.87 23.01
CA GLN A 8 17.10 9.19 22.26
C GLN A 8 16.83 9.39 21.67
N LYS A 9 16.53 9.25 21.97
CA LYS A 9 16.15 9.53 21.30
C LYS A 9 15.85 9.93 20.89
N PRO A 10 15.39 9.74 21.44
CA PRO A 10 15.00 10.13 20.89
C PRO A 10 14.91 10.25 20.60
N LEU A 11 14.45 10.19 20.76
CA LEU A 11 14.22 10.52 20.10
C LEU A 11 14.01 10.66 19.68
N LEU A 12 13.53 10.47 19.84
CA LEU A 12 13.20 10.70 19.10
C LEU A 12 12.88 10.85 18.78
N SER A 13 12.47 10.75 18.98
CA SER A 13 12.03 11.00 18.36
C SER A 13 11.62 11.00 18.02
N ALA A 14 11.33 10.89 18.25
CA ALA A 14 10.80 10.96 17.64
C ALA A 14 10.48 11.17 17.16
N GLU A 15 10.25 11.03 17.10
CA GLU A 15 9.93 11.17 16.40
C GLU A 15 9.84 11.08 15.75
N ASN A 16 9.89 10.78 15.96
CA ASN A 16 9.66 10.52 15.37
C ASN A 16 9.70 10.15 15.23
N TRP A 17 9.65 9.97 15.44
CA TRP A 17 9.41 9.51 15.33
C TRP A 17 9.16 9.25 14.68
N THR A 18 8.75 9.60 14.44
CA THR A 18 8.49 9.49 13.67
C THR A 18 8.78 8.90 12.63
N THR A 19 9.51 8.68 12.46
CA THR A 19 9.73 7.68 11.45
C THR A 19 9.14 6.38 11.86
N ALA A 20 7.96 6.47 12.17
CA ALA A 20 7.16 5.32 12.49
C ALA A 20 7.12 4.39 11.29
N ALA A 21 7.01 3.09 11.51
CA ALA A 21 6.72 2.14 10.46
C ALA A 21 5.41 2.54 9.77
N PRO A 22 5.24 2.22 8.47
CA PRO A 22 3.98 2.49 7.79
C PRO A 22 2.81 1.83 8.52
N ALA A 23 1.64 2.48 8.48
CA ALA A 23 0.44 1.93 9.10
C ALA A 23 0.08 0.58 8.47
N HIS A 24 0.19 0.49 7.15
CA HIS A 24 -0.11 -0.72 6.39
C HIS A 24 0.79 -0.81 5.16
N HIS A 25 0.90 -2.01 4.61
CA HIS A 25 1.57 -2.25 3.34
C HIS A 25 0.51 -2.59 2.30
N VAL A 26 0.40 -1.77 1.26
CA VAL A 26 -0.62 -1.95 0.22
C VAL A 26 0.08 -2.27 -1.10
N THR A 27 -0.34 -3.34 -1.73
CA THR A 27 0.20 -3.76 -3.03
C THR A 27 -0.93 -3.77 -4.06
N LEU A 28 -0.69 -3.14 -5.19
CA LEU A 28 -1.65 -3.08 -6.29
C LEU A 28 -1.12 -3.90 -7.46
N LEU A 29 -1.86 -4.90 -7.87
CA LEU A 29 -1.53 -5.68 -9.06
C LEU A 29 -2.16 -5.04 -10.28
N THR A 30 -1.36 -4.77 -11.30
CA THR A 30 -1.80 -4.08 -12.51
C THR A 30 -1.21 -4.71 -13.76
N LYS A 31 -1.60 -4.16 -14.91
CA LYS A 31 -1.06 -4.53 -16.21
C LYS A 31 -1.16 -3.30 -17.12
N ASP A 32 -0.24 -3.17 -18.06
CA ASP A 32 -0.28 -2.08 -19.02
C ASP A 32 -1.57 -2.10 -19.82
N GLY A 33 -2.08 -0.90 -20.14
CA GLY A 33 -3.26 -0.75 -20.98
C GLY A 33 -4.58 -1.02 -20.26
N CYS A 34 -4.55 -1.18 -18.95
CA CYS A 34 -5.75 -1.45 -18.16
C CYS A 34 -6.31 -0.14 -17.61
N HIS A 35 -7.50 0.27 -18.07
CA HIS A 35 -8.12 1.51 -17.60
C HIS A 35 -8.49 1.45 -16.13
N LEU A 36 -9.03 0.32 -15.68
CA LEU A 36 -9.38 0.15 -14.27
C LEU A 36 -8.14 0.18 -13.38
N CYS A 37 -7.01 -0.30 -13.90
CA CYS A 37 -5.74 -0.24 -13.17
C CYS A 37 -5.29 1.20 -12.99
N ALA A 38 -5.44 2.03 -14.02
CA ALA A 38 -5.07 3.45 -13.93
C ALA A 38 -5.92 4.17 -12.88
N ASP A 39 -7.22 3.90 -12.88
CA ASP A 39 -8.13 4.48 -11.89
C ASP A 39 -7.79 4.01 -10.48
N ALA A 40 -7.55 2.72 -10.32
CA ALA A 40 -7.17 2.14 -9.04
C ALA A 40 -5.86 2.72 -8.53
N ARG A 41 -4.89 2.93 -9.40
CA ARG A 41 -3.60 3.51 -9.00
C ARG A 41 -3.79 4.87 -8.37
N THR A 42 -4.61 5.72 -8.97
CA THR A 42 -4.88 7.05 -8.44
C THR A 42 -5.53 6.96 -7.05
N VAL A 43 -6.55 6.13 -6.92
CA VAL A 43 -7.30 5.97 -5.67
C VAL A 43 -6.41 5.39 -4.56
N VAL A 44 -5.71 4.31 -4.87
CA VAL A 44 -4.92 3.59 -3.86
C VAL A 44 -3.73 4.44 -3.42
N ARG A 45 -3.07 5.10 -4.36
CA ARG A 45 -1.93 5.96 -4.05
C ARG A 45 -2.35 7.08 -3.11
N ALA A 46 -3.47 7.74 -3.41
CA ALA A 46 -3.97 8.83 -2.57
C ALA A 46 -4.35 8.34 -1.18
N ALA A 47 -5.02 7.19 -1.09
CA ALA A 47 -5.40 6.62 0.20
C ALA A 47 -4.18 6.27 1.05
N CYS A 48 -3.15 5.69 0.42
CA CYS A 48 -1.91 5.36 1.14
C CYS A 48 -1.19 6.61 1.62
N GLN A 49 -1.15 7.64 0.79
CA GLN A 49 -0.50 8.90 1.12
C GLN A 49 -1.18 9.55 2.34
N ASP A 50 -2.50 9.56 2.35
CA ASP A 50 -3.28 10.22 3.41
C ASP A 50 -3.26 9.44 4.72
N THR A 51 -3.04 8.14 4.68
CA THR A 51 -3.07 7.29 5.89
C THR A 51 -1.69 6.88 6.38
N GLY A 52 -0.63 7.29 5.67
CA GLY A 52 0.73 6.90 6.04
C GLY A 52 1.03 5.45 5.75
N SER A 53 0.36 4.86 4.77
CA SER A 53 0.58 3.48 4.37
C SER A 53 1.59 3.41 3.22
N GLU A 54 2.33 2.31 3.14
CA GLU A 54 3.27 2.07 2.06
C GLU A 54 2.54 1.56 0.83
N PHE A 55 2.91 2.06 -0.34
CA PHE A 55 2.28 1.67 -1.61
C PHE A 55 3.31 1.03 -2.53
N SER A 56 2.96 -0.13 -3.09
CA SER A 56 3.74 -0.80 -4.13
C SER A 56 2.82 -1.20 -5.28
N GLU A 57 3.34 -1.13 -6.48
CA GLU A 57 2.61 -1.58 -7.65
C GLU A 57 3.41 -2.69 -8.32
N VAL A 58 2.73 -3.78 -8.70
CA VAL A 58 3.36 -4.92 -9.36
C VAL A 58 2.66 -5.18 -10.68
N ASP A 59 3.43 -5.19 -11.76
CA ASP A 59 2.94 -5.58 -13.07
C ASP A 59 2.88 -7.11 -13.12
N ILE A 60 1.68 -7.68 -13.29
CA ILE A 60 1.49 -9.12 -13.24
C ILE A 60 2.18 -9.86 -14.39
N THR A 61 2.54 -9.13 -15.47
CA THR A 61 3.21 -9.78 -16.62
C THR A 61 4.66 -10.14 -16.32
N THR A 62 5.21 -9.65 -15.20
CA THR A 62 6.57 -9.98 -14.77
C THR A 62 6.66 -11.28 -14.00
N ASP A 63 5.53 -11.91 -13.68
CA ASP A 63 5.48 -13.14 -12.88
C ASP A 63 4.40 -14.05 -13.43
N ALA A 64 4.81 -15.22 -13.93
CA ALA A 64 3.89 -16.17 -14.57
C ALA A 64 2.77 -16.63 -13.63
N ALA A 65 3.08 -16.81 -12.34
CA ALA A 65 2.08 -17.23 -11.38
C ALA A 65 1.03 -16.15 -11.14
N LEU A 66 1.47 -14.89 -11.03
CA LEU A 66 0.55 -13.77 -10.87
C LEU A 66 -0.34 -13.61 -12.10
N LEU A 67 0.26 -13.73 -13.28
CA LEU A 67 -0.49 -13.62 -14.53
C LEU A 67 -1.58 -14.71 -14.61
N ARG A 68 -1.21 -15.95 -14.28
CA ARG A 68 -2.14 -17.08 -14.30
C ARG A 68 -3.29 -16.87 -13.31
N ASP A 69 -2.97 -16.44 -12.09
CA ASP A 69 -3.93 -16.41 -11.01
C ASP A 69 -4.79 -15.16 -10.99
N TYR A 70 -4.28 -14.03 -11.49
CA TYR A 70 -4.94 -12.73 -11.31
C TYR A 70 -5.30 -11.99 -12.60
N ALA A 71 -4.96 -12.51 -13.77
CA ALA A 71 -5.14 -11.79 -15.04
C ALA A 71 -6.57 -11.29 -15.25
N ASN A 72 -7.57 -12.06 -14.79
CA ASN A 72 -8.98 -11.74 -15.00
C ASN A 72 -9.56 -10.88 -13.87
N PHE A 73 -8.76 -10.52 -12.87
CA PHE A 73 -9.26 -9.85 -11.67
C PHE A 73 -8.61 -8.51 -11.42
N ILE A 74 -7.62 -8.13 -12.22
CA ILE A 74 -6.90 -6.86 -12.01
C ILE A 74 -7.81 -5.66 -12.30
N PRO A 75 -7.59 -4.56 -11.57
CA PRO A 75 -6.61 -4.38 -10.50
C PRO A 75 -7.01 -5.14 -9.23
N VAL A 76 -6.00 -5.68 -8.54
CA VAL A 76 -6.20 -6.35 -7.25
C VAL A 76 -5.40 -5.61 -6.19
N VAL A 77 -6.07 -5.28 -5.09
CA VAL A 77 -5.42 -4.60 -3.95
C VAL A 77 -5.19 -5.62 -2.85
N PHE A 78 -3.95 -5.71 -2.39
CA PHE A 78 -3.58 -6.48 -1.22
C PHE A 78 -3.31 -5.51 -0.08
N VAL A 79 -3.84 -5.81 1.09
CA VAL A 79 -3.54 -5.06 2.31
C VAL A 79 -2.83 -6.01 3.26
N ASP A 80 -1.60 -5.68 3.61
CA ASP A 80 -0.75 -6.48 4.51
C ASP A 80 -0.63 -7.93 4.03
N GLY A 81 -0.50 -8.11 2.71
CA GLY A 81 -0.30 -9.40 2.09
C GLY A 81 -1.56 -10.22 1.86
N ILE A 82 -2.72 -9.67 2.15
CA ILE A 82 -4.00 -10.36 2.00
C ILE A 82 -4.81 -9.71 0.88
N PRO A 83 -5.33 -10.47 -0.09
CA PRO A 83 -6.21 -9.91 -1.12
C PRO A 83 -7.41 -9.24 -0.46
N TRP A 84 -7.64 -7.97 -0.80
CA TRP A 84 -8.66 -7.20 -0.13
C TRP A 84 -9.79 -6.76 -1.05
N ASP A 85 -9.47 -6.31 -2.27
CA ASP A 85 -10.47 -5.83 -3.23
C ASP A 85 -9.94 -6.03 -4.65
N GLN A 86 -10.84 -6.02 -5.63
CA GLN A 86 -10.46 -6.26 -7.01
C GLN A 86 -11.38 -5.53 -7.99
N LEU A 87 -10.91 -5.35 -9.22
CA LEU A 87 -11.62 -4.74 -10.34
C LEU A 87 -11.90 -3.27 -10.09
N ARG A 88 -12.99 -2.93 -9.40
CA ARG A 88 -13.26 -1.55 -9.01
C ARG A 88 -12.97 -1.40 -7.54
N ILE A 89 -12.00 -0.55 -7.23
CA ILE A 89 -11.54 -0.39 -5.85
C ILE A 89 -12.41 0.69 -5.18
N ASP A 90 -13.03 0.32 -4.08
CA ASP A 90 -13.86 1.24 -3.30
C ASP A 90 -12.95 2.10 -2.42
N GLU A 91 -12.81 3.37 -2.79
CA GLU A 91 -11.91 4.30 -2.11
C GLU A 91 -12.26 4.49 -0.65
N ARG A 92 -13.55 4.65 -0.36
CA ARG A 92 -14.02 4.90 1.01
C ARG A 92 -13.67 3.74 1.92
N ARG A 93 -13.98 2.52 1.48
CA ARG A 93 -13.68 1.32 2.25
C ARG A 93 -12.18 1.14 2.44
N LEU A 94 -11.41 1.42 1.40
CA LEU A 94 -9.96 1.33 1.49
C LEU A 94 -9.41 2.31 2.52
N ARG A 95 -9.86 3.56 2.49
CA ARG A 95 -9.43 4.55 3.47
C ARG A 95 -9.81 4.14 4.89
N ASP A 96 -10.98 3.56 5.06
CA ASP A 96 -11.43 3.09 6.37
C ASP A 96 -10.54 1.99 6.92
N VAL A 97 -10.15 1.03 6.08
CA VAL A 97 -9.32 -0.09 6.54
C VAL A 97 -7.87 0.36 6.79
N LEU A 98 -7.40 1.39 6.11
CA LEU A 98 -6.04 1.89 6.27
C LEU A 98 -5.91 2.89 7.41
N SER A 99 -7.01 3.40 7.91
CA SER A 99 -7.00 4.42 8.97
C SER A 99 -6.68 3.85 10.33
#